data_df37c4ab69c26e08bcb477b89a912519
#
_entry.id   df37c4ab69c26e08bcb477b89a912519
#
_cell.length_a   1.000
_cell.length_b   1.000
_cell.length_c   1.000
_cell.angle_alpha   90.00
_cell.angle_beta   90.00
_cell.angle_gamma   90.00
#
_symmetry.space_group_name_H-M   'P 1'
#
loop_
_entity.id
_entity.type
_entity.pdbx_description
1 polymer ?
#
loop_
_entity_poly.entity_id
_entity_poly.type
_entity_poly.pdbx_seq_one_letter_code
_entity_poly.pdbx_strand_id
1 'polypeptide(L)'
;MIANDAATLPASLHGRHLPSGDDIEVRLAGRRSLAADDVAQFAAIVFGAGDFRTRTEDRPPPPSLTAGDRLVLGPLTATVERLLDHKRLAALRFTGTPAAIWAGLASHGRPIQYAHIATPLALWDVWTPIAGPPVAFEPPSAGFALDWQAVAALRARGIGFATITHAAGISSTGDDALDRRLPFDEPYCIPPATAVAIGRTRARGRRIVAIGTTVVRALENAASRDGRVPAGEGTATQRIDAASDLRVVDAILSGAHHPGTSHYELLRAFTDDATLRRADDELEAQLYRTHEFGDSVFIARKRVSEPTRLSLGISQRHSALQRSP
;
A
#
# COMPACT_ATOMS: atom_id res chain seq x y z
N MET A 1 -4.80 -14.29 -11.66
CA MET A 1 -4.17 -13.51 -10.58
C MET A 1 -4.23 -12.05 -10.97
N ILE A 2 -4.42 -11.16 -10.00
CA ILE A 2 -4.53 -9.71 -10.22
C ILE A 2 -3.56 -9.01 -9.25
N ALA A 3 -2.75 -8.09 -9.77
CA ALA A 3 -1.77 -7.34 -9.00
C ALA A 3 -2.00 -5.81 -9.11
N ASN A 4 -1.47 -5.06 -8.17
CA ASN A 4 -1.41 -3.60 -8.24
C ASN A 4 -0.14 -3.18 -8.96
N ASP A 5 -0.27 -2.44 -10.08
CA ASP A 5 0.85 -1.95 -10.87
C ASP A 5 1.27 -0.50 -10.52
N ALA A 6 0.72 0.08 -9.47
CA ALA A 6 1.16 1.41 -9.05
C ALA A 6 2.65 1.42 -8.68
N ALA A 7 3.40 2.36 -9.25
CA ALA A 7 4.74 2.68 -8.77
C ALA A 7 4.66 3.57 -7.52
N THR A 8 5.64 3.44 -6.66
CA THR A 8 5.75 4.23 -5.43
C THR A 8 6.26 5.63 -5.74
N LEU A 9 5.62 6.63 -5.16
CA LEU A 9 6.04 8.03 -5.17
C LEU A 9 7.23 8.27 -4.21
N PRO A 10 8.05 9.30 -4.45
CA PRO A 10 8.97 9.83 -3.44
C PRO A 10 8.18 10.64 -2.40
N ALA A 11 7.48 9.95 -1.52
CA ALA A 11 6.44 10.50 -0.66
C ALA A 11 6.92 11.00 0.70
N SER A 12 8.20 10.84 1.06
CA SER A 12 8.82 11.39 2.27
C SER A 12 9.66 12.62 1.90
N LEU A 13 9.30 13.78 2.47
CA LEU A 13 9.90 15.08 2.18
C LEU A 13 10.40 15.72 3.47
N HIS A 14 11.69 16.01 3.54
CA HIS A 14 12.28 16.76 4.67
C HIS A 14 12.31 18.25 4.36
N GLY A 15 12.16 19.06 5.39
CA GLY A 15 12.17 20.50 5.23
C GLY A 15 11.89 21.25 6.51
N ARG A 16 11.30 22.44 6.39
CA ARG A 16 11.05 23.33 7.53
C ARG A 16 9.63 23.87 7.54
N HIS A 17 9.10 23.98 8.74
CA HIS A 17 7.89 24.76 9.02
C HIS A 17 8.30 26.24 9.17
N LEU A 18 7.91 27.10 8.22
CA LEU A 18 8.39 28.48 8.20
C LEU A 18 8.00 29.30 9.44
N PRO A 19 6.76 29.19 9.98
CA PRO A 19 6.38 30.02 11.11
C PRO A 19 7.21 29.75 12.39
N SER A 20 7.57 28.49 12.67
CA SER A 20 8.37 28.15 13.87
C SER A 20 9.87 28.02 13.58
N GLY A 21 10.26 27.82 12.32
CA GLY A 21 11.63 27.51 11.92
C GLY A 21 12.07 26.07 12.18
N ASP A 22 11.17 25.21 12.70
CA ASP A 22 11.47 23.83 13.05
C ASP A 22 11.67 22.95 11.82
N ASP A 23 12.59 21.99 11.94
CA ASP A 23 12.76 20.94 10.95
C ASP A 23 11.60 19.92 11.05
N ILE A 24 11.09 19.50 9.90
CA ILE A 24 9.98 18.57 9.78
C ILE A 24 10.24 17.51 8.72
N GLU A 25 9.55 16.38 8.85
CA GLU A 25 9.31 15.43 7.76
C GLU A 25 7.82 15.42 7.42
N VAL A 26 7.51 15.52 6.12
CA VAL A 26 6.16 15.37 5.58
C VAL A 26 6.09 14.05 4.82
N ARG A 27 5.20 13.15 5.24
CA ARG A 27 4.87 11.95 4.47
C ARG A 27 3.53 12.14 3.78
N LEU A 28 3.55 12.13 2.44
CA LEU A 28 2.33 12.15 1.65
C LEU A 28 1.57 10.86 1.91
N ALA A 29 0.26 10.94 2.14
CA ALA A 29 -0.53 9.80 2.62
C ALA A 29 -1.85 9.61 1.87
N GLY A 30 -2.25 10.53 1.00
CA GLY A 30 -3.48 10.43 0.23
C GLY A 30 -3.56 11.45 -0.89
N ARG A 31 -4.27 11.10 -1.96
CA ARG A 31 -4.57 11.94 -3.12
C ARG A 31 -6.01 11.72 -3.57
N ARG A 32 -6.55 12.64 -4.36
CA ARG A 32 -7.95 12.58 -4.78
C ARG A 32 -8.18 11.72 -6.03
N SER A 33 -7.22 11.69 -6.93
CA SER A 33 -7.33 10.97 -8.21
C SER A 33 -6.00 10.35 -8.61
N LEU A 34 -6.01 9.51 -9.64
CA LEU A 34 -4.80 8.92 -10.23
C LEU A 34 -4.21 9.78 -11.35
N ALA A 35 -4.85 10.90 -11.72
CA ALA A 35 -4.41 11.74 -12.81
C ALA A 35 -3.01 12.34 -12.52
N ALA A 36 -2.13 12.30 -13.52
CA ALA A 36 -0.73 12.74 -13.37
C ALA A 36 -0.58 14.25 -13.11
N ASP A 37 -1.55 15.04 -13.52
CA ASP A 37 -1.60 16.50 -13.32
C ASP A 37 -2.26 16.91 -11.99
N ASP A 38 -2.95 15.98 -11.31
CA ASP A 38 -3.54 16.21 -9.98
C ASP A 38 -2.51 15.98 -8.86
N VAL A 39 -1.44 16.78 -8.87
CA VAL A 39 -0.32 16.68 -7.90
C VAL A 39 -0.16 17.93 -7.05
N ALA A 40 -1.08 18.88 -7.16
CA ALA A 40 -1.04 20.09 -6.35
C ALA A 40 -1.55 19.87 -4.91
N GLN A 41 -2.36 18.84 -4.66
CA GLN A 41 -2.98 18.60 -3.35
C GLN A 41 -2.76 17.17 -2.87
N PHE A 42 -2.34 17.07 -1.59
CA PHE A 42 -2.19 15.79 -0.91
C PHE A 42 -2.72 15.88 0.53
N ALA A 43 -3.26 14.77 1.04
CA ALA A 43 -3.28 14.54 2.47
C ALA A 43 -1.87 14.09 2.90
N ALA A 44 -1.40 14.58 4.04
CA ALA A 44 -0.06 14.28 4.51
C ALA A 44 0.00 14.15 6.04
N ILE A 45 0.91 13.30 6.51
CA ILE A 45 1.28 13.21 7.92
C ILE A 45 2.55 14.04 8.13
N VAL A 46 2.52 14.93 9.10
CA VAL A 46 3.68 15.77 9.46
C VAL A 46 4.29 15.26 10.76
N PHE A 47 5.59 15.07 10.74
CA PHE A 47 6.43 14.72 11.90
C PHE A 47 7.36 15.89 12.23
N GLY A 48 7.85 15.94 13.46
CA GLY A 48 8.97 16.80 13.82
C GLY A 48 10.29 16.32 13.22
N ALA A 49 11.39 16.87 13.67
CA ALA A 49 12.74 16.54 13.21
C ALA A 49 13.05 15.03 13.30
N GLY A 50 13.95 14.57 12.44
CA GLY A 50 14.40 13.16 12.38
C GLY A 50 14.10 12.51 11.04
N ASP A 51 14.43 11.24 10.92
CA ASP A 51 14.29 10.46 9.69
C ASP A 51 13.79 9.02 9.98
N PHE A 52 13.82 8.16 8.98
CA PHE A 52 13.38 6.77 9.06
C PHE A 52 14.16 5.90 10.06
N ARG A 53 15.34 6.31 10.54
CA ARG A 53 16.12 5.56 11.55
C ARG A 53 15.50 5.60 12.93
N THR A 54 14.64 6.58 13.17
CA THR A 54 13.83 6.63 14.39
C THR A 54 12.50 5.93 14.12
N ARG A 55 12.09 5.03 15.01
CA ARG A 55 10.79 4.38 14.92
C ARG A 55 9.69 5.43 14.81
N THR A 56 8.67 5.14 14.03
CA THR A 56 7.62 6.12 13.70
C THR A 56 6.90 6.64 14.95
N GLU A 57 6.67 5.77 15.94
CA GLU A 57 6.06 6.10 17.23
C GLU A 57 6.95 6.94 18.14
N ASP A 58 8.29 6.85 17.96
CA ASP A 58 9.27 7.59 18.78
C ASP A 58 9.65 8.94 18.12
N ARG A 59 9.06 9.28 16.96
CA ARG A 59 9.32 10.54 16.26
C ARG A 59 8.77 11.72 17.05
N PRO A 60 9.53 12.84 17.16
CA PRO A 60 9.03 14.05 17.78
C PRO A 60 7.70 14.50 17.18
N PRO A 61 6.81 15.12 17.96
CA PRO A 61 5.61 15.72 17.41
C PRO A 61 5.97 16.86 16.43
N PRO A 62 5.12 17.13 15.44
CA PRO A 62 5.30 18.31 14.60
C PRO A 62 5.12 19.58 15.41
N PRO A 63 5.62 20.75 14.90
CA PRO A 63 5.19 22.04 15.43
C PRO A 63 3.67 22.18 15.33
N SER A 64 3.09 23.11 16.07
CA SER A 64 1.67 23.43 15.95
C SER A 64 1.37 23.96 14.55
N LEU A 65 0.60 23.20 13.78
CA LEU A 65 0.22 23.55 12.42
C LEU A 65 -1.10 24.31 12.40
N THR A 66 -1.19 25.36 11.59
CA THR A 66 -2.43 26.10 11.32
C THR A 66 -2.67 26.27 9.82
N ALA A 67 -3.93 26.50 9.43
CA ALA A 67 -4.24 26.80 8.04
C ALA A 67 -3.53 28.09 7.61
N GLY A 68 -2.89 28.07 6.45
CA GLY A 68 -2.07 29.16 5.92
C GLY A 68 -0.57 29.01 6.19
N ASP A 69 -0.14 28.11 7.09
CA ASP A 69 1.28 27.87 7.33
C ASP A 69 2.00 27.38 6.08
N ARG A 70 3.20 27.89 5.89
CA ARG A 70 4.06 27.51 4.77
C ARG A 70 5.13 26.53 5.20
N LEU A 71 5.29 25.50 4.39
CA LEU A 71 6.31 24.47 4.54
C LEU A 71 7.28 24.57 3.35
N VAL A 72 8.58 24.62 3.62
CA VAL A 72 9.63 24.55 2.59
C VAL A 72 10.23 23.15 2.63
N LEU A 73 10.05 22.39 1.54
CA LEU A 73 10.40 20.98 1.44
C LEU A 73 11.41 20.81 0.28
N GLY A 74 12.66 21.16 0.55
CA GLY A 74 13.68 21.28 -0.49
C GLY A 74 13.32 22.35 -1.55
N PRO A 75 13.21 21.97 -2.83
CA PRO A 75 12.80 22.92 -3.89
C PRO A 75 11.28 23.18 -3.90
N LEU A 76 10.50 22.45 -3.10
CA LEU A 76 9.06 22.58 -3.07
C LEU A 76 8.60 23.51 -1.95
N THR A 77 7.51 24.21 -2.19
CA THR A 77 6.77 24.95 -1.16
C THR A 77 5.35 24.41 -1.10
N ALA A 78 4.86 24.13 0.09
CA ALA A 78 3.48 23.74 0.33
C ALA A 78 2.84 24.67 1.36
N THR A 79 1.52 24.83 1.26
CA THR A 79 0.70 25.55 2.24
C THR A 79 -0.21 24.54 2.93
N VAL A 80 -0.33 24.62 4.23
CA VAL A 80 -1.34 23.89 5.01
C VAL A 80 -2.71 24.50 4.68
N GLU A 81 -3.55 23.78 3.95
CA GLU A 81 -4.92 24.26 3.65
C GLU A 81 -5.83 24.12 4.88
N ARG A 82 -5.73 22.99 5.54
CA ARG A 82 -6.49 22.68 6.78
C ARG A 82 -5.92 21.45 7.47
N LEU A 83 -6.18 21.30 8.75
CA LEU A 83 -6.00 20.04 9.46
C LEU A 83 -7.18 19.09 9.18
N LEU A 84 -6.91 17.79 9.17
CA LEU A 84 -7.88 16.73 8.87
C LEU A 84 -8.22 15.93 10.15
N ASP A 85 -8.81 16.65 11.14
CA ASP A 85 -9.25 16.10 12.44
C ASP A 85 -8.15 15.42 13.26
N HIS A 86 -6.90 15.81 13.01
CA HIS A 86 -5.75 15.41 13.82
C HIS A 86 -4.58 16.38 13.62
N LYS A 87 -3.81 16.64 14.71
CA LYS A 87 -2.70 17.61 14.72
C LYS A 87 -1.56 17.30 13.76
N ARG A 88 -1.39 16.03 13.38
CA ARG A 88 -0.35 15.58 12.42
C ARG A 88 -0.89 15.43 11.00
N LEU A 89 -2.20 15.34 10.81
CA LEU A 89 -2.81 15.06 9.50
C LEU A 89 -3.32 16.35 8.87
N ALA A 90 -2.74 16.73 7.74
CA ALA A 90 -3.04 17.98 7.05
C ALA A 90 -3.35 17.78 5.57
N ALA A 91 -4.24 18.61 5.02
CA ALA A 91 -4.34 18.82 3.59
C ALA A 91 -3.31 19.87 3.19
N LEU A 92 -2.41 19.51 2.29
CA LEU A 92 -1.36 20.36 1.78
C LEU A 92 -1.61 20.73 0.32
N ARG A 93 -1.32 22.00 -0.02
CA ARG A 93 -1.29 22.48 -1.40
C ARG A 93 0.14 22.88 -1.77
N PHE A 94 0.69 22.21 -2.77
CA PHE A 94 1.98 22.54 -3.36
C PHE A 94 1.83 23.72 -4.35
N THR A 95 2.83 24.59 -4.36
CA THR A 95 2.90 25.73 -5.28
C THR A 95 3.68 25.35 -6.53
N GLY A 96 3.19 25.73 -7.70
CA GLY A 96 3.86 25.51 -8.98
C GLY A 96 3.00 24.77 -10.00
N THR A 97 3.56 24.55 -11.17
CA THR A 97 2.94 23.69 -12.21
C THR A 97 3.09 22.22 -11.86
N PRO A 98 2.23 21.33 -12.38
CA PRO A 98 2.40 19.89 -12.18
C PRO A 98 3.82 19.40 -12.51
N ALA A 99 4.40 19.87 -13.61
CA ALA A 99 5.77 19.51 -14.00
C ALA A 99 6.81 19.94 -12.97
N ALA A 100 6.69 21.15 -12.41
CA ALA A 100 7.60 21.64 -11.38
C ALA A 100 7.46 20.87 -10.06
N ILE A 101 6.23 20.50 -9.68
CA ILE A 101 5.97 19.69 -8.50
C ILE A 101 6.57 18.29 -8.68
N TRP A 102 6.35 17.65 -9.83
CA TRP A 102 6.97 16.36 -10.13
C TRP A 102 8.48 16.39 -10.10
N ALA A 103 9.10 17.42 -10.69
CA ALA A 103 10.54 17.60 -10.66
C ALA A 103 11.06 17.77 -9.22
N GLY A 104 10.36 18.53 -8.40
CA GLY A 104 10.69 18.72 -6.99
C GLY A 104 10.56 17.43 -6.17
N LEU A 105 9.47 16.69 -6.36
CA LEU A 105 9.28 15.38 -5.72
C LEU A 105 10.40 14.41 -6.13
N ALA A 106 10.70 14.30 -7.42
CA ALA A 106 11.72 13.39 -7.93
C ALA A 106 13.15 13.74 -7.46
N SER A 107 13.47 15.03 -7.32
CA SER A 107 14.81 15.47 -6.93
C SER A 107 15.07 15.46 -5.43
N HIS A 108 14.04 15.68 -4.62
CA HIS A 108 14.17 15.86 -3.18
C HIS A 108 13.49 14.77 -2.35
N GLY A 109 12.36 14.25 -2.82
CA GLY A 109 11.61 13.24 -2.10
C GLY A 109 12.34 11.90 -2.00
N ARG A 110 11.95 11.12 -1.01
CA ARG A 110 12.44 9.76 -0.75
C ARG A 110 11.25 8.82 -0.64
N PRO A 111 11.42 7.50 -0.82
CA PRO A 111 10.42 6.54 -0.41
C PRO A 111 10.08 6.71 1.09
N ILE A 112 8.83 6.48 1.46
CA ILE A 112 8.50 6.30 2.86
C ILE A 112 9.20 5.02 3.32
N GLN A 113 9.91 5.11 4.43
CA GLN A 113 10.72 4.04 4.98
C GLN A 113 10.54 3.98 6.49
N TYR A 114 10.67 2.78 7.05
CA TYR A 114 10.54 2.50 8.48
C TYR A 114 11.85 1.97 9.06
N ALA A 115 12.03 2.12 10.37
CA ALA A 115 13.29 1.88 11.07
C ALA A 115 13.80 0.42 11.03
N HIS A 116 12.94 -0.54 10.70
CA HIS A 116 13.36 -1.93 10.53
C HIS A 116 14.23 -2.17 9.28
N ILE A 117 14.31 -1.19 8.37
CA ILE A 117 15.20 -1.20 7.21
C ILE A 117 16.28 -0.15 7.44
N ALA A 118 17.47 -0.58 7.82
CA ALA A 118 18.55 0.33 8.21
C ALA A 118 19.20 1.08 7.04
N THR A 119 19.20 0.46 5.84
CA THR A 119 19.81 1.04 4.63
C THR A 119 18.82 2.00 3.95
N PRO A 120 19.24 3.23 3.57
CA PRO A 120 18.40 4.13 2.83
C PRO A 120 17.94 3.52 1.51
N LEU A 121 16.63 3.58 1.23
CA LEU A 121 16.05 3.07 0.00
C LEU A 121 16.03 4.14 -1.08
N ALA A 122 16.31 3.74 -2.31
CA ALA A 122 16.04 4.51 -3.51
C ALA A 122 14.68 4.12 -4.11
N LEU A 123 14.14 4.91 -5.04
CA LEU A 123 12.83 4.64 -5.65
C LEU A 123 12.76 3.28 -6.34
N TRP A 124 13.82 2.87 -7.02
CA TRP A 124 13.87 1.55 -7.69
C TRP A 124 13.89 0.36 -6.72
N ASP A 125 14.29 0.56 -5.45
CA ASP A 125 14.24 -0.48 -4.43
C ASP A 125 12.80 -0.77 -3.97
N VAL A 126 11.90 0.21 -4.17
CA VAL A 126 10.48 0.13 -3.79
C VAL A 126 9.53 -0.05 -4.97
N TRP A 127 10.04 -0.16 -6.18
CA TRP A 127 9.25 -0.46 -7.36
C TRP A 127 9.18 -1.96 -7.60
N THR A 128 7.96 -2.47 -7.73
CA THR A 128 7.76 -3.87 -8.11
C THR A 128 8.15 -4.10 -9.57
N PRO A 129 8.43 -5.34 -10.00
CA PRO A 129 8.76 -5.64 -11.40
C PRO A 129 7.67 -5.24 -12.41
N ILE A 130 6.45 -4.98 -11.95
CA ILE A 130 5.30 -4.57 -12.78
C ILE A 130 4.92 -3.11 -12.57
N ALA A 131 5.78 -2.31 -11.93
CA ALA A 131 5.51 -0.91 -11.63
C ALA A 131 5.18 -0.09 -12.89
N GLY A 132 4.10 0.65 -12.81
CA GLY A 132 3.54 1.52 -13.86
C GLY A 132 3.40 2.97 -13.38
N PRO A 133 2.17 3.55 -13.30
CA PRO A 133 2.00 4.95 -12.91
C PRO A 133 2.47 5.21 -11.45
N PRO A 134 3.22 6.32 -11.21
CA PRO A 134 3.72 6.66 -9.87
C PRO A 134 2.59 7.34 -9.07
N VAL A 135 1.79 6.54 -8.39
CA VAL A 135 0.61 7.01 -7.66
C VAL A 135 0.51 6.47 -6.22
N ALA A 136 1.25 5.42 -5.87
CA ALA A 136 1.24 4.83 -4.53
C ALA A 136 2.19 5.58 -3.57
N PHE A 137 1.81 5.73 -2.32
CA PHE A 137 2.64 6.35 -1.28
C PHE A 137 3.59 5.34 -0.64
N GLU A 138 3.14 4.10 -0.52
CA GLU A 138 3.96 2.95 -0.14
C GLU A 138 3.90 1.88 -1.23
N PRO A 139 4.91 1.00 -1.32
CA PRO A 139 4.95 -0.02 -2.34
C PRO A 139 3.81 -1.03 -2.17
N PRO A 140 3.17 -1.49 -3.27
CA PRO A 140 2.31 -2.67 -3.23
C PRO A 140 3.18 -3.93 -3.04
N SER A 141 3.73 -4.11 -1.84
CA SER A 141 4.87 -4.97 -1.51
C SER A 141 4.65 -6.45 -1.84
N ALA A 142 3.42 -6.95 -1.78
CA ALA A 142 3.10 -8.31 -2.23
C ALA A 142 3.50 -8.55 -3.71
N GLY A 143 3.59 -7.48 -4.50
CA GLY A 143 4.04 -7.53 -5.90
C GLY A 143 5.52 -7.88 -6.07
N PHE A 144 6.37 -7.73 -5.05
CA PHE A 144 7.76 -8.17 -5.10
C PHE A 144 7.91 -9.70 -5.23
N ALA A 145 6.85 -10.45 -4.90
CA ALA A 145 6.82 -11.90 -5.16
C ALA A 145 6.79 -12.26 -6.66
N LEU A 146 6.52 -11.30 -7.53
CA LEU A 146 6.38 -11.47 -8.96
C LEU A 146 7.61 -10.98 -9.70
N ASP A 147 8.54 -11.86 -9.99
CA ASP A 147 9.51 -11.57 -11.05
C ASP A 147 8.94 -11.96 -12.42
N TRP A 148 9.63 -11.58 -13.49
CA TRP A 148 9.19 -11.89 -14.85
C TRP A 148 9.16 -13.40 -15.15
N GLN A 149 10.01 -14.19 -14.48
CA GLN A 149 10.00 -15.65 -14.59
C GLN A 149 8.75 -16.24 -13.94
N ALA A 150 8.36 -15.75 -12.76
CA ALA A 150 7.12 -16.14 -12.10
C ALA A 150 5.89 -15.81 -12.97
N VAL A 151 5.81 -14.60 -13.55
CA VAL A 151 4.72 -14.22 -14.44
C VAL A 151 4.68 -15.11 -15.70
N ALA A 152 5.82 -15.41 -16.30
CA ALA A 152 5.91 -16.32 -17.44
C ALA A 152 5.49 -17.75 -17.06
N ALA A 153 5.93 -18.24 -15.90
CA ALA A 153 5.56 -19.58 -15.42
C ALA A 153 4.06 -19.68 -15.09
N LEU A 154 3.44 -18.63 -14.56
CA LEU A 154 1.98 -18.57 -14.36
C LEU A 154 1.24 -18.70 -15.69
N ARG A 155 1.66 -17.91 -16.70
CA ARG A 155 1.08 -17.95 -18.04
C ARG A 155 1.22 -19.32 -18.71
N ALA A 156 2.42 -19.94 -18.60
CA ALA A 156 2.68 -21.29 -19.13
C ALA A 156 1.76 -22.36 -18.50
N ARG A 157 1.32 -22.16 -17.25
CA ARG A 157 0.35 -23.02 -16.57
C ARG A 157 -1.12 -22.64 -16.84
N GLY A 158 -1.39 -21.73 -17.76
CA GLY A 158 -2.74 -21.26 -18.08
C GLY A 158 -3.37 -20.38 -17.00
N ILE A 159 -2.58 -19.82 -16.09
CA ILE A 159 -3.04 -18.88 -15.08
C ILE A 159 -3.01 -17.47 -15.69
N GLY A 160 -4.19 -16.86 -15.81
CA GLY A 160 -4.33 -15.48 -16.29
C GLY A 160 -3.70 -14.50 -15.31
N PHE A 161 -3.02 -13.47 -15.85
CA PHE A 161 -2.44 -12.38 -15.08
C PHE A 161 -2.96 -11.04 -15.61
N ALA A 162 -3.43 -10.18 -14.71
CA ALA A 162 -3.95 -8.85 -15.02
C ALA A 162 -3.54 -7.88 -13.90
N THR A 163 -3.65 -6.58 -14.16
CA THR A 163 -3.32 -5.53 -13.20
C THR A 163 -4.47 -4.57 -12.96
N ILE A 164 -4.44 -3.92 -11.83
CA ILE A 164 -5.16 -2.69 -11.51
C ILE A 164 -4.14 -1.65 -11.06
N THR A 165 -4.51 -0.39 -11.12
CA THR A 165 -3.74 0.69 -10.47
C THR A 165 -4.47 1.12 -9.20
N HIS A 166 -3.80 1.12 -8.05
CA HIS A 166 -4.37 1.55 -6.77
C HIS A 166 -3.34 2.36 -6.00
N ALA A 167 -3.67 3.58 -5.64
CA ALA A 167 -2.80 4.47 -4.88
C ALA A 167 -2.75 4.03 -3.40
N ALA A 168 -1.93 3.01 -3.11
CA ALA A 168 -1.72 2.53 -1.75
C ALA A 168 -1.28 3.68 -0.84
N GLY A 169 -1.98 3.85 0.29
CA GLY A 169 -1.70 4.85 1.30
C GLY A 169 -0.53 4.48 2.20
N ILE A 170 -0.48 5.12 3.36
CA ILE A 170 0.50 4.86 4.42
C ILE A 170 0.01 3.75 5.35
N SER A 171 0.91 2.89 5.80
CA SER A 171 0.58 1.73 6.67
C SER A 171 0.71 2.02 8.16
N SER A 172 1.54 3.00 8.55
CA SER A 172 1.70 3.44 9.94
C SER A 172 2.04 4.93 10.03
N THR A 173 1.46 5.59 11.02
CA THR A 173 1.68 7.01 11.31
C THR A 173 2.43 7.22 12.64
N GLY A 174 2.64 6.14 13.42
CA GLY A 174 3.19 6.21 14.76
C GLY A 174 2.28 6.91 15.77
N ASP A 175 1.01 7.00 15.48
CA ASP A 175 -0.03 7.54 16.36
C ASP A 175 -1.24 6.63 16.34
N ASP A 176 -1.54 6.00 17.46
CA ASP A 176 -2.60 5.00 17.56
C ASP A 176 -3.97 5.51 17.13
N ALA A 177 -4.26 6.81 17.32
CA ALA A 177 -5.54 7.39 16.93
C ALA A 177 -5.65 7.50 15.40
N LEU A 178 -4.54 7.81 14.72
CA LEU A 178 -4.47 7.82 13.27
C LEU A 178 -4.40 6.40 12.70
N ASP A 179 -3.60 5.52 13.28
CA ASP A 179 -3.42 4.15 12.79
C ASP A 179 -4.73 3.35 12.84
N ARG A 180 -5.59 3.62 13.85
CA ARG A 180 -6.96 3.08 13.87
C ARG A 180 -7.86 3.60 12.74
N ARG A 181 -7.51 4.70 12.05
CA ARG A 181 -8.24 5.24 10.91
C ARG A 181 -7.76 4.68 9.57
N LEU A 182 -6.63 3.98 9.56
CA LEU A 182 -6.07 3.37 8.36
C LEU A 182 -6.89 2.15 7.92
N PRO A 183 -6.92 1.85 6.63
CA PRO A 183 -6.41 2.68 5.53
C PRO A 183 -7.35 3.84 5.24
N PHE A 184 -6.81 4.96 4.78
CA PHE A 184 -7.61 6.08 4.29
C PHE A 184 -8.33 5.74 2.97
N ASP A 185 -9.10 6.69 2.46
CA ASP A 185 -9.70 6.59 1.13
C ASP A 185 -8.61 6.60 0.06
N GLU A 186 -8.65 5.61 -0.84
CA GLU A 186 -7.60 5.39 -1.84
C GLU A 186 -8.20 5.27 -3.24
N PRO A 187 -7.83 6.14 -4.19
CA PRO A 187 -8.27 6.04 -5.56
C PRO A 187 -7.65 4.82 -6.26
N TYR A 188 -8.46 4.18 -7.12
CA TYR A 188 -8.02 3.08 -7.95
C TYR A 188 -8.60 3.18 -9.37
N CYS A 189 -8.00 2.43 -10.31
CA CYS A 189 -8.50 2.23 -11.65
C CYS A 189 -8.45 0.74 -12.01
N ILE A 190 -9.57 0.22 -12.53
CA ILE A 190 -9.67 -1.15 -13.05
C ILE A 190 -9.73 -1.06 -14.56
N PRO A 191 -8.67 -1.50 -15.29
CA PRO A 191 -8.67 -1.49 -16.75
C PRO A 191 -9.79 -2.35 -17.34
N PRO A 192 -10.35 -1.99 -18.51
CA PRO A 192 -11.37 -2.80 -19.18
C PRO A 192 -10.95 -4.26 -19.40
N ALA A 193 -9.69 -4.48 -19.78
CA ALA A 193 -9.13 -5.82 -19.97
C ALA A 193 -9.17 -6.66 -18.68
N THR A 194 -8.89 -6.04 -17.52
CA THR A 194 -8.93 -6.68 -16.19
C THR A 194 -10.36 -7.02 -15.80
N ALA A 195 -11.32 -6.12 -16.00
CA ALA A 195 -12.73 -6.37 -15.72
C ALA A 195 -13.26 -7.54 -16.57
N VAL A 196 -12.92 -7.59 -17.87
CA VAL A 196 -13.26 -8.70 -18.76
C VAL A 196 -12.62 -10.01 -18.31
N ALA A 197 -11.34 -9.99 -17.90
CA ALA A 197 -10.64 -11.17 -17.39
C ALA A 197 -11.29 -11.73 -16.12
N ILE A 198 -11.70 -10.85 -15.19
CA ILE A 198 -12.44 -11.23 -13.98
C ILE A 198 -13.77 -11.89 -14.36
N GLY A 199 -14.57 -11.26 -15.21
CA GLY A 199 -15.86 -11.78 -15.65
C GLY A 199 -15.75 -13.16 -16.30
N ARG A 200 -14.79 -13.35 -17.21
CA ARG A 200 -14.50 -14.65 -17.86
C ARG A 200 -14.06 -15.72 -16.87
N THR A 201 -13.23 -15.34 -15.88
CA THR A 201 -12.73 -16.27 -14.87
C THR A 201 -13.87 -16.78 -13.99
N ARG A 202 -14.75 -15.88 -13.53
CA ARG A 202 -15.93 -16.19 -12.72
C ARG A 202 -16.95 -17.04 -13.49
N ALA A 203 -17.24 -16.68 -14.75
CA ALA A 203 -18.15 -17.44 -15.59
C ALA A 203 -17.71 -18.90 -15.81
N ARG A 204 -16.40 -19.17 -15.69
CA ARG A 204 -15.83 -20.54 -15.74
C ARG A 204 -15.71 -21.21 -14.37
N GLY A 205 -16.26 -20.64 -13.30
CA GLY A 205 -16.15 -21.16 -11.95
C GLY A 205 -14.71 -21.19 -11.41
N ARG A 206 -13.80 -20.40 -11.99
CA ARG A 206 -12.40 -20.33 -11.57
C ARG A 206 -12.20 -19.27 -10.50
N ARG A 207 -11.05 -19.33 -9.81
CA ARG A 207 -10.70 -18.46 -8.68
C ARG A 207 -10.08 -17.15 -9.12
N ILE A 208 -10.45 -16.07 -8.44
CA ILE A 208 -9.77 -14.77 -8.49
C ILE A 208 -8.80 -14.71 -7.31
N VAL A 209 -7.52 -14.55 -7.62
CA VAL A 209 -6.44 -14.41 -6.63
C VAL A 209 -5.92 -12.99 -6.66
N ALA A 210 -6.02 -12.28 -5.55
CA ALA A 210 -5.44 -10.96 -5.36
C ALA A 210 -3.97 -11.06 -4.92
N ILE A 211 -3.13 -10.18 -5.43
CA ILE A 211 -1.76 -10.00 -4.97
C ILE A 211 -1.71 -8.66 -4.24
N GLY A 212 -1.73 -8.72 -2.91
CA GLY A 212 -1.80 -7.59 -2.00
C GLY A 212 -3.21 -7.18 -1.59
N THR A 213 -3.26 -6.54 -0.42
CA THR A 213 -4.49 -6.05 0.22
C THR A 213 -5.15 -4.93 -0.57
N THR A 214 -4.37 -4.12 -1.28
CA THR A 214 -4.87 -3.05 -2.16
C THR A 214 -5.75 -3.59 -3.29
N VAL A 215 -5.38 -4.74 -3.87
CA VAL A 215 -6.18 -5.39 -4.91
C VAL A 215 -7.51 -5.88 -4.34
N VAL A 216 -7.50 -6.49 -3.15
CA VAL A 216 -8.74 -6.91 -2.47
C VAL A 216 -9.65 -5.72 -2.26
N ARG A 217 -9.13 -4.62 -1.69
CA ARG A 217 -9.93 -3.41 -1.44
C ARG A 217 -10.54 -2.84 -2.72
N ALA A 218 -9.76 -2.69 -3.78
CA ALA A 218 -10.27 -2.15 -5.05
C ALA A 218 -11.36 -3.03 -5.66
N LEU A 219 -11.12 -4.34 -5.76
CA LEU A 219 -12.08 -5.26 -6.38
C LEU A 219 -13.38 -5.39 -5.58
N GLU A 220 -13.29 -5.49 -4.24
CA GLU A 220 -14.47 -5.62 -3.38
C GLU A 220 -15.23 -4.29 -3.25
N ASN A 221 -14.55 -3.12 -3.39
CA ASN A 221 -15.21 -1.82 -3.47
C ASN A 221 -15.98 -1.67 -4.79
N ALA A 222 -15.36 -2.03 -5.92
CA ALA A 222 -15.98 -1.94 -7.23
C ALA A 222 -17.11 -2.94 -7.43
N ALA A 223 -17.12 -4.03 -6.67
CA ALA A 223 -18.03 -5.15 -6.88
C ALA A 223 -19.49 -4.78 -6.63
N SER A 224 -20.35 -5.03 -7.60
CA SER A 224 -21.79 -5.05 -7.41
C SER A 224 -22.22 -6.21 -6.47
N ARG A 225 -23.49 -6.20 -6.04
CA ARG A 225 -24.03 -7.24 -5.12
C ARG A 225 -23.90 -8.66 -5.68
N ASP A 226 -23.95 -8.82 -7.00
CA ASP A 226 -23.78 -10.09 -7.70
C ASP A 226 -22.29 -10.41 -8.00
N GLY A 227 -21.35 -9.61 -7.48
CA GLY A 227 -19.91 -9.77 -7.62
C GLY A 227 -19.37 -9.41 -9.00
N ARG A 228 -20.11 -8.65 -9.81
CA ARG A 228 -19.61 -8.08 -11.05
C ARG A 228 -18.68 -6.91 -10.76
N VAL A 229 -17.52 -6.88 -11.43
CA VAL A 229 -16.53 -5.80 -11.29
C VAL A 229 -16.52 -4.99 -12.59
N PRO A 230 -17.02 -3.75 -12.57
CA PRO A 230 -16.94 -2.85 -13.72
C PRO A 230 -15.50 -2.36 -13.93
N ALA A 231 -15.19 -1.99 -15.18
CA ALA A 231 -13.99 -1.19 -15.47
C ALA A 231 -14.22 0.27 -15.07
N GLY A 232 -13.14 0.99 -14.75
CA GLY A 232 -13.16 2.41 -14.48
C GLY A 232 -12.45 2.78 -13.20
N GLU A 233 -12.55 4.06 -12.87
CA GLU A 233 -11.99 4.65 -11.67
C GLU A 233 -12.98 4.56 -10.51
N GLY A 234 -12.42 4.53 -9.29
CA GLY A 234 -13.19 4.55 -8.05
C GLY A 234 -12.30 4.92 -6.87
N THR A 235 -12.92 5.00 -5.70
CA THR A 235 -12.24 5.24 -4.43
C THR A 235 -12.60 4.14 -3.45
N ALA A 236 -11.61 3.41 -2.97
CA ALA A 236 -11.78 2.38 -1.96
C ALA A 236 -11.92 3.05 -0.58
N THR A 237 -13.14 3.17 -0.09
CA THR A 237 -13.47 3.82 1.19
C THR A 237 -13.72 2.83 2.31
N GLN A 238 -14.00 1.56 1.98
CA GLN A 238 -14.30 0.54 2.97
C GLN A 238 -13.05 0.00 3.66
N ARG A 239 -13.24 -0.43 4.90
CA ARG A 239 -12.32 -1.31 5.61
C ARG A 239 -12.82 -2.74 5.46
N ILE A 240 -11.90 -3.67 5.30
CA ILE A 240 -12.21 -5.10 5.20
C ILE A 240 -11.68 -5.77 6.46
N ASP A 241 -12.51 -6.57 7.10
CA ASP A 241 -12.25 -7.28 8.35
C ASP A 241 -12.97 -8.64 8.38
N ALA A 242 -12.97 -9.29 9.54
CA ALA A 242 -13.59 -10.59 9.74
C ALA A 242 -15.12 -10.62 9.45
N ALA A 243 -15.81 -9.49 9.56
CA ALA A 243 -17.25 -9.39 9.29
C ALA A 243 -17.54 -9.11 7.81
N SER A 244 -16.53 -8.86 7.01
CA SER A 244 -16.68 -8.48 5.61
C SER A 244 -16.98 -9.70 4.73
N ASP A 245 -18.06 -9.60 3.93
CA ASP A 245 -18.40 -10.62 2.94
C ASP A 245 -17.72 -10.31 1.59
N LEU A 246 -16.67 -11.06 1.27
CA LEU A 246 -15.95 -10.93 0.01
C LEU A 246 -16.77 -11.54 -1.14
N ARG A 247 -16.98 -10.76 -2.20
CA ARG A 247 -17.83 -11.13 -3.35
C ARG A 247 -17.06 -11.56 -4.58
N VAL A 248 -15.79 -11.16 -4.69
CA VAL A 248 -14.96 -11.33 -5.89
C VAL A 248 -13.73 -12.15 -5.62
N VAL A 249 -13.00 -11.85 -4.55
CA VAL A 249 -11.67 -12.41 -4.31
C VAL A 249 -11.78 -13.73 -3.55
N ASP A 250 -11.22 -14.79 -4.15
CA ASP A 250 -11.24 -16.15 -3.56
C ASP A 250 -9.98 -16.47 -2.75
N ALA A 251 -8.86 -15.78 -3.05
CA ALA A 251 -7.60 -15.98 -2.34
C ALA A 251 -6.73 -14.73 -2.43
N ILE A 252 -5.82 -14.59 -1.49
CA ILE A 252 -4.84 -13.52 -1.44
C ILE A 252 -3.41 -14.08 -1.29
N LEU A 253 -2.47 -13.49 -2.04
CA LEU A 253 -1.05 -13.51 -1.73
C LEU A 253 -0.72 -12.17 -1.07
N SER A 254 -0.29 -12.18 0.17
CA SER A 254 0.01 -10.97 0.96
C SER A 254 1.39 -11.07 1.59
N GLY A 255 1.98 -9.94 1.98
CA GLY A 255 3.07 -9.94 2.96
C GLY A 255 2.61 -10.54 4.29
N ALA A 256 3.56 -10.98 5.10
CA ALA A 256 3.30 -11.37 6.48
C ALA A 256 3.17 -10.10 7.34
N HIS A 257 2.01 -9.90 7.95
CA HIS A 257 1.67 -8.71 8.74
C HIS A 257 1.42 -9.06 10.19
N HIS A 258 1.76 -8.16 11.10
CA HIS A 258 1.51 -8.36 12.53
C HIS A 258 0.02 -8.18 12.89
N PRO A 259 -0.46 -8.95 13.90
CA PRO A 259 -1.78 -8.74 14.48
C PRO A 259 -2.04 -7.29 14.88
N GLY A 260 -3.26 -6.83 14.67
CA GLY A 260 -3.69 -5.46 14.97
C GLY A 260 -3.43 -4.43 13.87
N THR A 261 -2.70 -4.77 12.81
CA THR A 261 -2.58 -3.90 11.64
C THR A 261 -3.81 -4.03 10.73
N SER A 262 -4.11 -2.96 9.97
CA SER A 262 -5.24 -2.98 9.01
C SER A 262 -5.09 -4.08 7.94
N HIS A 263 -3.87 -4.43 7.59
CA HIS A 263 -3.56 -5.51 6.66
C HIS A 263 -3.89 -6.88 7.26
N TYR A 264 -3.53 -7.11 8.53
CA TYR A 264 -3.87 -8.34 9.24
C TYR A 264 -5.39 -8.48 9.40
N GLU A 265 -6.08 -7.40 9.77
CA GLU A 265 -7.54 -7.42 9.89
C GLU A 265 -8.23 -7.81 8.58
N LEU A 266 -7.71 -7.38 7.43
CA LEU A 266 -8.21 -7.80 6.13
C LEU A 266 -8.05 -9.30 5.89
N LEU A 267 -6.97 -9.94 6.35
CA LEU A 267 -6.77 -11.39 6.19
C LEU A 267 -7.83 -12.20 6.93
N ARG A 268 -8.44 -11.66 7.99
CA ARG A 268 -9.54 -12.27 8.74
C ARG A 268 -10.81 -12.45 7.91
N ALA A 269 -10.95 -11.72 6.79
CA ALA A 269 -12.03 -11.98 5.83
C ALA A 269 -11.85 -13.26 5.01
N PHE A 270 -10.64 -13.83 4.99
CA PHE A 270 -10.32 -15.04 4.23
C PHE A 270 -10.33 -16.32 5.08
N THR A 271 -9.99 -16.21 6.37
CA THR A 271 -9.85 -17.35 7.25
C THR A 271 -10.10 -16.98 8.72
N ASP A 272 -10.25 -17.99 9.57
CA ASP A 272 -10.50 -17.79 10.99
C ASP A 272 -9.22 -17.41 11.76
N ASP A 273 -9.42 -16.79 12.94
CA ASP A 273 -8.35 -16.33 13.82
C ASP A 273 -7.43 -17.46 14.31
N ALA A 274 -7.96 -18.66 14.48
CA ALA A 274 -7.16 -19.81 14.91
C ALA A 274 -6.17 -20.23 13.83
N THR A 275 -6.58 -20.14 12.56
CA THR A 275 -5.71 -20.42 11.41
C THR A 275 -4.66 -19.33 11.25
N LEU A 276 -5.03 -18.05 11.42
CA LEU A 276 -4.07 -16.93 11.35
C LEU A 276 -3.03 -17.03 12.47
N ARG A 277 -3.44 -17.26 13.72
CA ARG A 277 -2.49 -17.43 14.83
C ARG A 277 -1.51 -18.56 14.59
N ARG A 278 -1.97 -19.73 14.10
CA ARG A 278 -1.06 -20.83 13.75
C ARG A 278 -0.09 -20.46 12.62
N ALA A 279 -0.53 -19.65 11.67
CA ALA A 279 0.36 -19.15 10.63
C ALA A 279 1.42 -18.18 11.21
N ASP A 280 1.03 -17.29 12.13
CA ASP A 280 1.94 -16.40 12.83
C ASP A 280 2.95 -17.16 13.68
N ASP A 281 2.50 -18.16 14.45
CA ASP A 281 3.38 -19.03 15.26
C ASP A 281 4.41 -19.75 14.36
N GLU A 282 3.99 -20.25 13.19
CA GLU A 282 4.89 -20.91 12.23
C GLU A 282 5.87 -19.92 11.58
N LEU A 283 5.40 -18.73 11.21
CA LEU A 283 6.26 -17.67 10.65
C LEU A 283 7.34 -17.27 11.65
N GLU A 284 7.00 -17.13 12.94
CA GLU A 284 7.95 -16.81 13.99
C GLU A 284 8.93 -17.97 14.26
N ALA A 285 8.44 -19.19 14.38
CA ALA A 285 9.24 -20.39 14.63
C ALA A 285 10.26 -20.68 13.52
N GLN A 286 9.93 -20.34 12.27
CA GLN A 286 10.78 -20.53 11.10
C GLN A 286 11.58 -19.27 10.73
N LEU A 287 11.53 -18.22 11.56
CA LEU A 287 12.23 -16.95 11.37
C LEU A 287 11.92 -16.28 10.02
N TYR A 288 10.67 -16.37 9.57
CA TYR A 288 10.20 -15.62 8.42
C TYR A 288 10.19 -14.12 8.74
N ARG A 289 10.50 -13.33 7.72
CA ARG A 289 10.48 -11.87 7.85
C ARG A 289 9.07 -11.36 7.62
N THR A 290 8.55 -10.67 8.61
CA THR A 290 7.34 -9.86 8.48
C THR A 290 7.69 -8.48 7.90
N HIS A 291 6.73 -7.62 7.65
CA HIS A 291 6.85 -6.28 7.09
C HIS A 291 6.89 -6.22 5.54
N GLU A 292 7.00 -5.00 5.00
CA GLU A 292 6.74 -4.66 3.59
C GLU A 292 7.67 -5.38 2.59
N PHE A 293 8.89 -5.70 2.99
CA PHE A 293 9.89 -6.39 2.14
C PHE A 293 10.18 -7.80 2.63
N GLY A 294 9.28 -8.34 3.43
CA GLY A 294 9.42 -9.65 4.04
C GLY A 294 8.90 -10.79 3.18
N ASP A 295 8.61 -11.89 3.86
CA ASP A 295 8.05 -13.09 3.26
C ASP A 295 6.56 -12.93 2.97
N SER A 296 5.99 -13.85 2.21
CA SER A 296 4.61 -13.78 1.78
C SER A 296 3.81 -14.99 2.24
N VAL A 297 2.55 -14.77 2.55
CA VAL A 297 1.57 -15.81 2.87
C VAL A 297 0.52 -15.90 1.76
N PHE A 298 0.07 -17.11 1.46
CA PHE A 298 -1.04 -17.37 0.56
C PHE A 298 -2.22 -17.92 1.35
N ILE A 299 -3.34 -17.20 1.31
CA ILE A 299 -4.56 -17.55 2.03
C ILE A 299 -5.70 -17.71 1.04
N ALA A 300 -6.34 -18.88 1.02
CA ALA A 300 -7.52 -19.13 0.20
C ALA A 300 -8.76 -19.27 1.09
N ARG A 301 -9.87 -18.67 0.67
CA ARG A 301 -11.17 -18.85 1.33
C ARG A 301 -11.61 -20.32 1.25
N LYS A 302 -12.16 -20.83 2.34
CA LYS A 302 -12.82 -22.13 2.32
C LYS A 302 -14.06 -22.04 1.42
N ARG A 303 -14.15 -22.88 0.37
CA ARG A 303 -15.42 -23.05 -0.34
C ARG A 303 -16.33 -23.91 0.53
N VAL A 304 -17.60 -23.55 0.61
CA VAL A 304 -18.63 -24.23 1.39
C VAL A 304 -18.83 -25.71 0.96
N SER A 305 -18.15 -26.17 -0.10
CA SER A 305 -18.31 -27.51 -0.71
C SER A 305 -17.04 -28.37 -0.78
N GLU A 306 -15.90 -27.99 -0.18
CA GLU A 306 -14.69 -28.82 -0.20
C GLU A 306 -14.20 -29.20 1.20
N PRO A 307 -13.92 -30.51 1.48
CA PRO A 307 -13.18 -30.88 2.67
C PRO A 307 -11.76 -30.32 2.63
N THR A 308 -11.32 -29.79 3.74
CA THR A 308 -10.10 -29.02 3.94
C THR A 308 -8.85 -29.74 3.43
N ARG A 309 -8.21 -29.24 2.39
CA ARG A 309 -6.78 -29.44 2.16
C ARG A 309 -6.06 -28.12 2.41
N LEU A 310 -5.42 -28.00 3.55
CA LEU A 310 -4.46 -26.93 3.84
C LEU A 310 -3.20 -27.19 3.01
N SER A 311 -2.93 -26.34 2.02
CA SER A 311 -1.61 -26.20 1.44
C SER A 311 -1.11 -24.80 1.76
N LEU A 312 -0.34 -24.68 2.83
CA LEU A 312 0.51 -23.52 3.09
C LEU A 312 1.70 -23.63 2.12
N GLY A 313 1.63 -22.94 1.01
CA GLY A 313 2.78 -22.72 0.13
C GLY A 313 3.55 -21.50 0.64
N ILE A 314 4.63 -21.73 1.36
CA ILE A 314 5.52 -20.68 1.88
C ILE A 314 6.73 -20.63 0.96
N SER A 315 7.03 -19.47 0.38
CA SER A 315 8.21 -19.22 -0.44
C SER A 315 9.20 -18.35 0.33
N GLN A 316 10.36 -18.92 0.66
CA GLN A 316 11.49 -18.15 1.19
C GLN A 316 12.15 -17.38 0.04
N ARG A 317 12.32 -16.08 0.18
CA ARG A 317 13.23 -15.29 -0.66
C ARG A 317 14.61 -15.27 -0.02
N HIS A 318 15.57 -15.84 -0.71
CA HIS A 318 16.95 -15.55 -0.45
C HIS A 318 17.23 -14.10 -0.86
N SER A 319 17.39 -13.22 0.13
CA SER A 319 17.75 -11.83 -0.14
C SER A 319 19.20 -11.77 -0.63
N ALA A 320 19.36 -11.43 -1.89
CA ALA A 320 20.64 -11.14 -2.52
C ALA A 320 21.26 -9.80 -2.07
N LEU A 321 20.72 -9.16 -1.05
CA LEU A 321 21.12 -7.83 -0.58
C LEU A 321 22.20 -7.84 0.53
N GLN A 322 22.89 -8.95 0.73
CA GLN A 322 24.08 -8.98 1.59
C GLN A 322 25.29 -9.53 0.83
N ARG A 323 25.84 -8.74 -0.06
CA ARG A 323 27.26 -8.85 -0.44
C ARG A 323 27.80 -7.47 -0.70
N SER A 324 28.57 -7.00 0.22
CA SER A 324 29.68 -6.07 -0.04
C SER A 324 30.80 -6.35 0.93
N PRO A 325 32.05 -6.27 0.44
CA PRO A 325 33.19 -6.28 1.32
C PRO A 325 33.27 -5.01 2.14
#